data_0f7042c2b3172c5f2aff0a3e7556a1a5
#
_entry.id   0f7042c2b3172c5f2aff0a3e7556a1a5
#
_cell.length_a   1.000
_cell.length_b   1.000
_cell.length_c   1.000
_cell.angle_alpha   90.00
_cell.angle_beta   90.00
_cell.angle_gamma   90.00
#
_symmetry.space_group_name_H-M   'P 1'
#
loop_
_entity.id
_entity.type
_entity.pdbx_description
1 polymer ?
#
loop_
_entity_poly.entity_id
_entity_poly.type
_entity_poly.pdbx_seq_one_letter_code
_entity_poly.pdbx_strand_id
1 'polypeptide(L)'
;VVNHVCGNGPRLQLLTADPAANQRIERAFTRWAKSIDFADKLRVMVEAYWRDGEVFAMRAERLRNYPMTLDVRTFEADQVAAPWYSPVYNNHFLDDGIRFDQSTNEIDLYVYDHHPGSNVPLSNLTGNWYSSREVLHLFRAERPGQTRGIPRVTPALQTLPIMRRQELATLFSAETAANFAMYLKSTSPAIDPSASPADFAEIELARNMLTTLPAGWDLGQVKPEQPTTQFNAFQMQCLQSFSRCTNMPYTLAAGTGKDANFSSFKGDMKNVWEPEVQVEQSRVEFAIVEPIFRWFLESAVYVTGLLDGLPAIEDIDHRWHWPPLPELDAVDSANAAAIRMSTGQSTPTDELARRGQDWETESNRAASDFGVDVATYKAAVFAKTFGLVPGQPVPGAATSDAAGAAPVATAGAFVGTKRRDFANNQKATVDVLTSMNEGTSEVLTKASLMRLGWSAEDAQFLIDDARDGAITSTQLDPLASQAVPA
;
A
#
# COMPACT_ATOMS: atom_id res chain seq x y z
N VAL A 1 4.03 -8.14 -0.91
CA VAL A 1 2.97 -7.66 -1.79
C VAL A 1 1.64 -8.27 -1.40
N VAL A 2 1.44 -9.57 -1.59
CA VAL A 2 0.15 -10.28 -1.38
C VAL A 2 -0.50 -9.93 -0.05
N ASN A 3 0.27 -9.96 1.05
CA ASN A 3 -0.25 -9.63 2.39
C ASN A 3 -0.72 -8.17 2.52
N HIS A 4 -0.13 -7.24 1.78
CA HIS A 4 -0.53 -5.83 1.79
C HIS A 4 -1.71 -5.55 0.86
N VAL A 5 -1.82 -6.27 -0.25
CA VAL A 5 -2.95 -6.13 -1.18
C VAL A 5 -4.20 -6.83 -0.66
N CYS A 6 -4.08 -8.10 -0.31
CA CYS A 6 -5.24 -8.93 0.05
C CYS A 6 -5.56 -8.91 1.55
N GLY A 7 -4.53 -8.89 2.42
CA GLY A 7 -4.73 -9.05 3.86
C GLY A 7 -5.63 -10.24 4.19
N ASN A 8 -6.71 -10.00 4.91
CA ASN A 8 -7.75 -11.00 5.23
C ASN A 8 -8.91 -11.04 4.20
N GLY A 9 -8.73 -10.41 3.05
CA GLY A 9 -9.75 -10.26 2.01
C GLY A 9 -10.62 -9.02 2.20
N PRO A 10 -11.25 -8.52 1.10
CA PRO A 10 -12.16 -7.39 1.15
C PRO A 10 -13.46 -7.75 1.87
N ARG A 11 -14.07 -6.78 2.53
CA ARG A 11 -15.38 -6.90 3.18
C ARG A 11 -16.42 -6.16 2.36
N LEU A 12 -17.56 -6.80 2.16
CA LEU A 12 -18.70 -6.25 1.47
C LEU A 12 -19.52 -5.36 2.41
N GLN A 13 -19.91 -4.19 1.93
CA GLN A 13 -20.93 -3.32 2.51
C GLN A 13 -21.96 -2.97 1.44
N LEU A 14 -23.22 -3.27 1.69
CA LEU A 14 -24.33 -2.87 0.83
C LEU A 14 -24.84 -1.49 1.24
N LEU A 15 -25.24 -0.69 0.25
CA LEU A 15 -25.69 0.70 0.44
C LEU A 15 -27.16 0.87 0.03
N THR A 16 -27.96 -0.22 0.08
CA THR A 16 -29.39 -0.14 -0.26
C THR A 16 -30.23 0.45 0.87
N ALA A 17 -31.49 0.82 0.56
CA ALA A 17 -32.37 1.48 1.51
C ALA A 17 -32.84 0.58 2.70
N ASP A 18 -32.73 -0.75 2.59
CA ASP A 18 -33.13 -1.69 3.67
C ASP A 18 -31.90 -2.22 4.44
N PRO A 19 -31.60 -1.68 5.63
CA PRO A 19 -30.45 -2.13 6.42
C PRO A 19 -30.52 -3.59 6.84
N ALA A 20 -31.73 -4.16 7.02
CA ALA A 20 -31.90 -5.55 7.44
C ALA A 20 -31.59 -6.50 6.28
N ALA A 21 -32.00 -6.16 5.06
CA ALA A 21 -31.63 -6.88 3.85
C ALA A 21 -30.12 -6.81 3.59
N ASN A 22 -29.50 -5.61 3.73
CA ASN A 22 -28.07 -5.42 3.60
C ASN A 22 -27.29 -6.36 4.51
N GLN A 23 -27.58 -6.34 5.80
CA GLN A 23 -26.91 -7.17 6.79
C GLN A 23 -27.11 -8.68 6.53
N ARG A 24 -28.28 -9.07 6.00
CA ARG A 24 -28.57 -10.48 5.65
C ARG A 24 -27.63 -10.96 4.54
N ILE A 25 -27.47 -10.18 3.47
CA ILE A 25 -26.60 -10.51 2.33
C ILE A 25 -25.13 -10.46 2.73
N GLU A 26 -24.67 -9.44 3.43
CA GLU A 26 -23.29 -9.32 3.91
C GLU A 26 -22.87 -10.52 4.77
N ARG A 27 -23.76 -10.96 5.66
CA ARG A 27 -23.54 -12.17 6.47
C ARG A 27 -23.56 -13.44 5.62
N ALA A 28 -24.43 -13.52 4.61
CA ALA A 28 -24.49 -14.67 3.71
C ALA A 28 -23.23 -14.74 2.85
N PHE A 29 -22.80 -13.61 2.26
CA PHE A 29 -21.56 -13.52 1.50
C PHE A 29 -20.35 -13.90 2.36
N THR A 30 -20.24 -13.35 3.56
CA THR A 30 -19.12 -13.67 4.49
C THR A 30 -19.07 -15.16 4.83
N ARG A 31 -20.23 -15.80 5.05
CA ARG A 31 -20.28 -17.25 5.33
C ARG A 31 -19.91 -18.08 4.11
N TRP A 32 -20.42 -17.71 2.94
CA TRP A 32 -20.07 -18.35 1.69
C TRP A 32 -18.57 -18.20 1.38
N ALA A 33 -18.01 -16.98 1.46
CA ALA A 33 -16.61 -16.71 1.23
C ALA A 33 -15.70 -17.55 2.15
N LYS A 34 -16.07 -17.71 3.42
CA LYS A 34 -15.37 -18.61 4.35
C LYS A 34 -15.49 -20.08 3.97
N SER A 35 -16.66 -20.53 3.46
CA SER A 35 -16.87 -21.93 3.09
C SER A 35 -16.05 -22.40 1.90
N ILE A 36 -15.62 -21.47 1.04
CA ILE A 36 -14.79 -21.73 -0.14
C ILE A 36 -13.34 -21.28 0.03
N ASP A 37 -12.95 -20.80 1.23
CA ASP A 37 -11.62 -20.23 1.51
C ASP A 37 -11.26 -19.08 0.54
N PHE A 38 -12.23 -18.21 0.26
CA PHE A 38 -12.10 -17.17 -0.77
C PHE A 38 -10.89 -16.25 -0.54
N ALA A 39 -10.59 -15.89 0.69
CA ALA A 39 -9.44 -15.04 1.01
C ALA A 39 -8.10 -15.71 0.63
N ASP A 40 -7.97 -17.01 0.83
CA ASP A 40 -6.76 -17.75 0.45
C ASP A 40 -6.69 -17.95 -1.06
N LYS A 41 -7.81 -18.23 -1.73
CA LYS A 41 -7.86 -18.24 -3.19
C LYS A 41 -7.45 -16.89 -3.79
N LEU A 42 -7.93 -15.79 -3.20
CA LEU A 42 -7.56 -14.44 -3.64
C LEU A 42 -6.06 -14.17 -3.47
N ARG A 43 -5.46 -14.60 -2.35
CA ARG A 43 -4.01 -14.51 -2.14
C ARG A 43 -3.23 -15.29 -3.19
N VAL A 44 -3.63 -16.53 -3.47
CA VAL A 44 -3.00 -17.37 -4.49
C VAL A 44 -3.13 -16.73 -5.88
N MET A 45 -4.30 -16.17 -6.21
CA MET A 45 -4.48 -15.45 -7.48
C MET A 45 -3.58 -14.23 -7.58
N VAL A 46 -3.49 -13.41 -6.54
CA VAL A 46 -2.62 -12.22 -6.56
C VAL A 46 -1.14 -12.63 -6.58
N GLU A 47 -0.76 -13.73 -5.94
CA GLU A 47 0.60 -14.25 -6.00
C GLU A 47 0.97 -14.70 -7.42
N ALA A 48 0.11 -15.49 -8.09
CA ALA A 48 0.28 -15.91 -9.47
C ALA A 48 0.34 -14.71 -10.42
N TYR A 49 -0.59 -13.77 -10.29
CA TYR A 49 -0.59 -12.53 -11.05
C TYR A 49 0.74 -11.74 -10.93
N TRP A 50 1.33 -11.64 -9.75
CA TRP A 50 2.61 -10.96 -9.56
C TRP A 50 3.81 -11.75 -10.10
N ARG A 51 3.79 -13.09 -9.94
CA ARG A 51 4.85 -14.00 -10.35
C ARG A 51 4.84 -14.24 -11.86
N ASP A 52 3.67 -14.54 -12.40
CA ASP A 52 3.49 -15.04 -13.78
C ASP A 52 2.93 -13.95 -14.72
N GLY A 53 2.49 -12.82 -14.18
CA GLY A 53 1.96 -11.67 -14.92
C GLY A 53 0.44 -11.67 -15.05
N GLU A 54 -0.20 -12.83 -14.94
CA GLU A 54 -1.64 -13.00 -15.05
C GLU A 54 -2.12 -14.22 -14.27
N VAL A 55 -3.43 -14.27 -14.04
CA VAL A 55 -4.11 -15.41 -13.42
C VAL A 55 -5.54 -15.46 -13.90
N PHE A 56 -6.10 -16.67 -13.91
CA PHE A 56 -7.48 -16.90 -14.31
C PHE A 56 -8.29 -17.50 -13.15
N ALA A 57 -9.58 -17.20 -13.17
CA ALA A 57 -10.54 -17.80 -12.26
C ALA A 57 -11.81 -18.17 -13.04
N MET A 58 -12.46 -19.26 -12.66
CA MET A 58 -13.66 -19.74 -13.33
C MET A 58 -14.75 -20.07 -12.31
N ARG A 59 -15.98 -19.81 -12.71
CA ARG A 59 -17.16 -20.26 -11.98
C ARG A 59 -17.16 -21.77 -11.89
N ALA A 60 -17.37 -22.31 -10.70
CA ALA A 60 -17.46 -23.72 -10.42
C ALA A 60 -18.61 -24.01 -9.45
N GLU A 61 -19.01 -25.26 -9.33
CA GLU A 61 -20.05 -25.67 -8.41
C GLU A 61 -19.53 -26.77 -7.47
N ARG A 62 -19.90 -26.68 -6.20
CA ARG A 62 -19.66 -27.71 -5.19
C ARG A 62 -20.93 -27.99 -4.40
N LEU A 63 -21.47 -29.17 -4.56
CA LEU A 63 -22.70 -29.59 -3.86
C LEU A 63 -22.57 -29.52 -2.34
N ARG A 64 -21.39 -29.70 -1.76
CA ARG A 64 -21.18 -29.64 -0.31
C ARG A 64 -21.39 -28.25 0.29
N ASN A 65 -21.39 -27.20 -0.51
CA ASN A 65 -21.58 -25.82 -0.06
C ASN A 65 -23.07 -25.42 -0.03
N TYR A 66 -24.00 -26.36 -0.09
CA TYR A 66 -25.44 -26.08 -0.02
C TYR A 66 -25.78 -25.18 1.19
N PRO A 67 -26.70 -24.21 1.06
CA PRO A 67 -27.57 -23.93 -0.10
C PRO A 67 -26.91 -23.16 -1.25
N MET A 68 -25.73 -22.60 -1.08
CA MET A 68 -25.00 -21.87 -2.09
C MET A 68 -23.92 -22.78 -2.70
N THR A 69 -24.20 -23.40 -3.84
CA THR A 69 -23.28 -24.37 -4.48
C THR A 69 -22.12 -23.70 -5.20
N LEU A 70 -22.14 -22.37 -5.38
CA LEU A 70 -21.11 -21.62 -6.06
C LEU A 70 -19.74 -21.82 -5.41
N ASP A 71 -18.76 -22.10 -6.25
CA ASP A 71 -17.33 -22.11 -5.92
C ASP A 71 -16.54 -21.39 -7.01
N VAL A 72 -15.27 -21.07 -6.76
CA VAL A 72 -14.35 -20.46 -7.68
C VAL A 72 -13.16 -21.39 -7.85
N ARG A 73 -12.90 -21.80 -9.09
CA ARG A 73 -11.70 -22.54 -9.48
C ARG A 73 -10.68 -21.56 -10.04
N THR A 74 -9.46 -21.63 -9.54
CA THR A 74 -8.34 -20.79 -9.96
C THR A 74 -7.36 -21.63 -10.81
N PHE A 75 -6.71 -21.02 -11.80
CA PHE A 75 -5.70 -21.69 -12.62
C PHE A 75 -4.65 -20.69 -13.11
N GLU A 76 -3.47 -21.22 -13.38
CA GLU A 76 -2.31 -20.48 -13.83
C GLU A 76 -2.37 -20.16 -15.34
N ALA A 77 -1.57 -19.20 -15.77
CA ALA A 77 -1.43 -18.78 -17.16
C ALA A 77 -1.18 -19.95 -18.12
N ASP A 78 -0.35 -20.92 -17.72
CA ASP A 78 0.03 -22.09 -18.52
C ASP A 78 -1.15 -23.01 -18.87
N GLN A 79 -2.26 -22.93 -18.09
CA GLN A 79 -3.48 -23.70 -18.41
C GLN A 79 -4.36 -23.04 -19.46
N VAL A 80 -4.11 -21.77 -19.81
CA VAL A 80 -4.82 -21.06 -20.87
C VAL A 80 -3.87 -20.87 -22.04
N ALA A 81 -3.95 -21.77 -23.02
CA ALA A 81 -3.09 -21.72 -24.18
C ALA A 81 -3.81 -22.32 -25.41
N ALA A 82 -3.42 -21.90 -26.58
CA ALA A 82 -4.01 -22.38 -27.83
C ALA A 82 -3.81 -23.90 -27.98
N PRO A 83 -4.85 -24.66 -28.29
CA PRO A 83 -4.69 -26.08 -28.59
C PRO A 83 -3.80 -26.27 -29.81
N TRP A 84 -2.97 -27.30 -29.81
CA TRP A 84 -2.00 -27.65 -30.84
C TRP A 84 -2.56 -27.61 -32.28
N TYR A 85 -3.84 -27.87 -32.47
CA TYR A 85 -4.53 -27.96 -33.78
C TYR A 85 -5.74 -27.03 -33.85
N SER A 86 -5.63 -25.84 -33.30
CA SER A 86 -6.75 -24.90 -33.33
C SER A 86 -7.06 -24.49 -34.77
N PRO A 87 -8.21 -24.85 -35.32
CA PRO A 87 -8.61 -24.31 -36.61
C PRO A 87 -8.88 -22.83 -36.44
N VAL A 88 -8.32 -22.01 -37.34
CA VAL A 88 -8.67 -20.59 -37.42
C VAL A 88 -10.14 -20.50 -37.81
N TYR A 89 -11.03 -20.27 -36.86
CA TYR A 89 -12.45 -20.10 -37.15
C TYR A 89 -12.75 -18.65 -37.56
N ASN A 90 -13.28 -18.52 -38.76
CA ASN A 90 -14.06 -17.38 -39.26
C ASN A 90 -13.77 -16.00 -38.59
N ASN A 91 -12.76 -15.28 -39.09
CA ASN A 91 -12.49 -13.90 -38.77
C ASN A 91 -12.28 -13.56 -37.27
N HIS A 92 -12.11 -14.54 -36.40
CA HIS A 92 -11.76 -14.31 -34.98
C HIS A 92 -10.23 -14.34 -34.83
N PHE A 93 -9.72 -13.35 -34.07
CA PHE A 93 -8.33 -13.32 -33.70
C PHE A 93 -8.11 -14.25 -32.50
N LEU A 94 -7.14 -15.17 -32.62
CA LEU A 94 -6.76 -16.06 -31.52
C LEU A 94 -5.37 -15.67 -31.04
N ASP A 95 -5.26 -15.32 -29.78
CA ASP A 95 -4.00 -15.03 -29.13
C ASP A 95 -3.84 -15.92 -27.89
N ASP A 96 -2.92 -16.87 -28.00
CA ASP A 96 -2.50 -17.81 -26.97
C ASP A 96 -3.63 -18.35 -26.07
N GLY A 97 -4.65 -18.92 -26.72
CA GLY A 97 -5.80 -19.55 -26.08
C GLY A 97 -6.98 -18.64 -25.79
N ILE A 98 -6.88 -17.34 -26.06
CA ILE A 98 -7.99 -16.40 -25.94
C ILE A 98 -8.48 -16.01 -27.33
N ARG A 99 -9.77 -16.13 -27.56
CA ARG A 99 -10.41 -15.78 -28.83
C ARG A 99 -11.12 -14.45 -28.71
N PHE A 100 -10.85 -13.57 -29.67
CA PHE A 100 -11.39 -12.22 -29.76
C PHE A 100 -12.32 -12.05 -30.95
N ASP A 101 -13.31 -11.20 -30.85
CA ASP A 101 -14.11 -10.74 -31.94
C ASP A 101 -13.38 -9.70 -32.81
N GLN A 102 -14.04 -9.20 -33.87
CA GLN A 102 -13.49 -8.14 -34.74
C GLN A 102 -13.31 -6.79 -33.99
N SER A 103 -13.99 -6.62 -32.87
CA SER A 103 -13.94 -5.42 -32.03
C SER A 103 -12.95 -5.59 -30.86
N THR A 104 -12.15 -6.65 -30.86
CA THR A 104 -11.18 -7.00 -29.80
C THR A 104 -11.80 -7.34 -28.45
N ASN A 105 -13.09 -7.73 -28.39
CA ASN A 105 -13.68 -8.25 -27.17
C ASN A 105 -13.36 -9.75 -27.03
N GLU A 106 -13.06 -10.18 -25.82
CA GLU A 106 -12.86 -11.59 -25.50
C GLU A 106 -14.17 -12.36 -25.64
N ILE A 107 -14.17 -13.41 -26.44
CA ILE A 107 -15.35 -14.26 -26.65
C ILE A 107 -15.29 -15.47 -25.73
N ASP A 108 -14.21 -16.24 -25.82
CA ASP A 108 -13.99 -17.45 -25.06
C ASP A 108 -12.48 -17.74 -24.87
N LEU A 109 -12.20 -18.61 -23.91
CA LEU A 109 -10.86 -19.03 -23.55
C LEU A 109 -10.77 -20.56 -23.60
N TYR A 110 -9.66 -21.05 -24.15
CA TYR A 110 -9.35 -22.47 -24.11
C TYR A 110 -8.57 -22.82 -22.86
N VAL A 111 -9.16 -23.65 -22.02
CA VAL A 111 -8.58 -24.02 -20.72
C VAL A 111 -8.29 -25.51 -20.71
N TYR A 112 -7.05 -25.88 -20.41
CA TYR A 112 -6.65 -27.27 -20.24
C TYR A 112 -7.23 -27.86 -18.94
N ASP A 113 -7.68 -29.11 -19.02
CA ASP A 113 -8.23 -29.84 -17.85
C ASP A 113 -7.19 -30.03 -16.75
N HIS A 114 -5.93 -30.22 -17.16
CA HIS A 114 -4.77 -30.40 -16.29
C HIS A 114 -3.69 -29.38 -16.60
N HIS A 115 -2.91 -29.02 -15.59
CA HIS A 115 -1.76 -28.16 -15.78
C HIS A 115 -0.71 -28.84 -16.71
N PRO A 116 -0.14 -28.14 -17.70
CA PRO A 116 0.85 -28.73 -18.64
C PRO A 116 2.09 -29.29 -17.95
N GLY A 117 2.47 -28.74 -16.81
CA GLY A 117 3.56 -29.25 -15.96
C GLY A 117 3.16 -30.40 -15.01
N SER A 118 1.93 -30.93 -15.10
CA SER A 118 1.50 -32.09 -14.32
C SER A 118 2.08 -33.39 -14.89
N ASN A 119 1.91 -34.50 -14.13
CA ASN A 119 2.37 -35.82 -14.58
C ASN A 119 1.54 -36.42 -15.75
N VAL A 120 0.60 -35.66 -16.33
CA VAL A 120 -0.19 -36.07 -17.47
C VAL A 120 0.66 -35.90 -18.73
N PRO A 121 0.81 -36.94 -19.57
CA PRO A 121 1.54 -36.80 -20.83
C PRO A 121 0.92 -35.71 -21.73
N LEU A 122 1.76 -34.88 -22.35
CA LEU A 122 1.31 -33.78 -23.24
C LEU A 122 0.39 -34.27 -24.37
N SER A 123 0.56 -35.52 -24.82
CA SER A 123 -0.31 -36.15 -25.80
C SER A 123 -1.76 -36.37 -25.33
N ASN A 124 -1.96 -36.39 -24.01
CA ASN A 124 -3.26 -36.63 -23.39
C ASN A 124 -3.81 -35.34 -22.73
N LEU A 125 -3.16 -34.20 -22.98
CA LEU A 125 -3.61 -32.92 -22.47
C LEU A 125 -4.82 -32.47 -23.31
N THR A 126 -5.99 -32.55 -22.69
CA THR A 126 -7.26 -32.10 -23.25
C THR A 126 -7.70 -30.83 -22.57
N GLY A 127 -8.56 -30.06 -23.21
CA GLY A 127 -9.14 -28.86 -22.67
C GLY A 127 -10.42 -28.49 -23.40
N ASN A 128 -11.10 -27.50 -22.91
CA ASN A 128 -12.36 -27.04 -23.44
C ASN A 128 -12.39 -25.53 -23.61
N TRP A 129 -13.27 -25.07 -24.51
CA TRP A 129 -13.58 -23.65 -24.65
C TRP A 129 -14.63 -23.24 -23.62
N TYR A 130 -14.33 -22.17 -22.87
CA TYR A 130 -15.25 -21.58 -21.90
C TYR A 130 -15.53 -20.13 -22.29
N SER A 131 -16.77 -19.70 -22.10
CA SER A 131 -17.17 -18.32 -22.36
C SER A 131 -16.40 -17.34 -21.47
N SER A 132 -16.03 -16.18 -22.00
CA SER A 132 -15.42 -15.08 -21.24
C SER A 132 -16.30 -14.57 -20.09
N ARG A 133 -17.60 -14.91 -20.08
CA ARG A 133 -18.51 -14.61 -18.97
C ARG A 133 -18.33 -15.54 -17.75
N GLU A 134 -17.75 -16.72 -17.99
CA GLU A 134 -17.53 -17.75 -16.96
C GLU A 134 -16.08 -17.78 -16.45
N VAL A 135 -15.17 -17.14 -17.18
CA VAL A 135 -13.74 -17.08 -16.87
C VAL A 135 -13.33 -15.64 -16.65
N LEU A 136 -12.71 -15.38 -15.51
CA LEU A 136 -12.15 -14.08 -15.17
C LEU A 136 -10.67 -14.08 -15.50
N HIS A 137 -10.18 -12.97 -16.04
CA HIS A 137 -8.79 -12.78 -16.39
C HIS A 137 -8.23 -11.55 -15.67
N LEU A 138 -7.32 -11.77 -14.74
CA LEU A 138 -6.62 -10.70 -14.03
C LEU A 138 -5.21 -10.55 -14.60
N PHE A 139 -4.95 -9.43 -15.26
CA PHE A 139 -3.62 -9.04 -15.72
C PHE A 139 -3.48 -7.51 -15.73
N ARG A 140 -2.27 -7.04 -15.93
CA ARG A 140 -1.96 -5.63 -16.11
C ARG A 140 -1.55 -5.37 -17.56
N ALA A 141 -2.35 -4.61 -18.26
CA ALA A 141 -1.98 -4.11 -19.56
C ALA A 141 -0.96 -2.97 -19.39
N GLU A 142 0.24 -3.12 -19.95
CA GLU A 142 1.29 -2.09 -19.99
C GLU A 142 1.29 -1.37 -21.35
N ARG A 143 0.64 -1.96 -22.36
CA ARG A 143 0.52 -1.41 -23.71
C ARG A 143 -0.93 -1.48 -24.19
N PRO A 144 -1.41 -0.50 -24.96
CA PRO A 144 -2.70 -0.61 -25.62
C PRO A 144 -2.75 -1.87 -26.52
N GLY A 145 -3.85 -2.62 -26.43
CA GLY A 145 -4.04 -3.86 -27.19
C GLY A 145 -3.29 -5.08 -26.66
N GLN A 146 -2.71 -5.02 -25.49
CA GLN A 146 -2.13 -6.18 -24.82
C GLN A 146 -3.24 -7.11 -24.33
N THR A 147 -3.14 -8.38 -24.66
CA THR A 147 -4.14 -9.42 -24.39
C THR A 147 -3.73 -10.38 -23.27
N ARG A 148 -2.42 -10.48 -23.00
CA ARG A 148 -1.85 -11.38 -21.99
C ARG A 148 -0.99 -10.60 -21.01
N GLY A 149 -0.87 -11.10 -19.79
CA GLY A 149 -0.08 -10.49 -18.73
C GLY A 149 1.43 -10.70 -18.90
N ILE A 150 2.22 -9.76 -18.40
CA ILE A 150 3.68 -9.86 -18.34
C ILE A 150 4.10 -9.74 -16.86
N PRO A 151 4.93 -10.66 -16.34
CA PRO A 151 5.39 -10.58 -14.96
C PRO A 151 6.11 -9.28 -14.67
N ARG A 152 5.76 -8.63 -13.57
CA ARG A 152 6.39 -7.36 -13.16
C ARG A 152 7.90 -7.48 -12.90
N VAL A 153 8.35 -8.67 -12.54
CA VAL A 153 9.77 -8.96 -12.28
C VAL A 153 10.59 -9.14 -13.56
N THR A 154 9.95 -9.19 -14.73
CA THR A 154 10.63 -9.42 -16.02
C THR A 154 11.83 -8.49 -16.27
N PRO A 155 11.77 -7.16 -16.03
CA PRO A 155 12.94 -6.29 -16.22
C PRO A 155 14.10 -6.61 -15.27
N ALA A 156 13.83 -7.19 -14.09
CA ALA A 156 14.83 -7.54 -13.10
C ALA A 156 15.45 -8.94 -13.30
N LEU A 157 14.91 -9.74 -14.22
CA LEU A 157 15.40 -11.11 -14.46
C LEU A 157 16.87 -11.18 -14.86
N GLN A 158 17.41 -10.13 -15.49
CA GLN A 158 18.84 -10.05 -15.83
C GLN A 158 19.71 -9.72 -14.61
N THR A 159 19.21 -8.98 -13.65
CA THR A 159 19.96 -8.52 -12.47
C THR A 159 20.09 -9.63 -11.41
N LEU A 160 19.06 -10.42 -11.19
CA LEU A 160 19.06 -11.47 -10.17
C LEU A 160 20.15 -12.55 -10.36
N PRO A 161 20.36 -13.10 -11.57
CA PRO A 161 21.47 -14.03 -11.80
C PRO A 161 22.86 -13.42 -11.60
N ILE A 162 23.02 -12.12 -11.90
CA ILE A 162 24.29 -11.40 -11.69
C ILE A 162 24.58 -11.30 -10.18
N MET A 163 23.58 -10.93 -9.39
CA MET A 163 23.67 -10.86 -7.94
C MET A 163 24.05 -12.22 -7.35
N ARG A 164 23.36 -13.30 -7.72
CA ARG A 164 23.65 -14.66 -7.28
C ARG A 164 25.06 -15.12 -7.69
N ARG A 165 25.47 -14.79 -8.92
CA ARG A 165 26.83 -15.13 -9.40
C ARG A 165 27.91 -14.44 -8.57
N GLN A 166 27.69 -13.18 -8.19
CA GLN A 166 28.62 -12.45 -7.34
C GLN A 166 28.68 -13.03 -5.93
N GLU A 167 27.55 -13.42 -5.34
CA GLU A 167 27.52 -14.12 -4.04
C GLU A 167 28.34 -15.40 -4.07
N LEU A 168 28.12 -16.24 -5.09
CA LEU A 168 28.87 -17.48 -5.28
C LEU A 168 30.36 -17.20 -5.51
N ALA A 169 30.71 -16.22 -6.34
CA ALA A 169 32.12 -15.86 -6.59
C ALA A 169 32.82 -15.37 -5.31
N THR A 170 32.12 -14.60 -4.48
CA THR A 170 32.64 -14.15 -3.18
C THR A 170 32.87 -15.33 -2.22
N LEU A 171 31.90 -16.27 -2.18
CA LEU A 171 32.02 -17.49 -1.36
C LEU A 171 33.19 -18.36 -1.82
N PHE A 172 33.29 -18.61 -3.13
CA PHE A 172 34.44 -19.38 -3.67
C PHE A 172 35.78 -18.69 -3.45
N SER A 173 35.82 -17.36 -3.55
CA SER A 173 37.05 -16.61 -3.23
C SER A 173 37.44 -16.76 -1.77
N ALA A 174 36.46 -16.68 -0.85
CA ALA A 174 36.70 -16.89 0.58
C ALA A 174 37.16 -18.33 0.88
N GLU A 175 36.54 -19.33 0.24
CA GLU A 175 36.91 -20.75 0.37
C GLU A 175 38.32 -21.00 -0.17
N THR A 176 38.63 -20.47 -1.37
CA THR A 176 39.96 -20.56 -1.95
C THR A 176 41.02 -19.94 -1.03
N ALA A 177 40.72 -18.77 -0.50
CA ALA A 177 41.61 -18.08 0.43
C ALA A 177 41.82 -18.83 1.76
N ALA A 178 40.79 -19.53 2.22
CA ALA A 178 40.91 -20.41 3.40
C ALA A 178 41.79 -21.65 3.13
N ASN A 179 41.75 -22.14 1.88
CA ASN A 179 42.54 -23.34 1.49
C ASN A 179 43.97 -22.98 1.10
N PHE A 180 44.25 -21.79 0.56
CA PHE A 180 45.59 -21.33 0.19
C PHE A 180 46.12 -20.37 1.25
N ALA A 181 46.78 -20.96 2.27
CA ALA A 181 47.35 -20.16 3.36
C ALA A 181 48.59 -19.36 2.92
N MET A 182 49.45 -19.94 2.11
CA MET A 182 50.79 -19.36 1.77
C MET A 182 51.30 -19.89 0.43
N TYR A 183 52.15 -19.12 -0.22
CA TYR A 183 52.96 -19.56 -1.37
C TYR A 183 54.41 -19.08 -1.24
N LEU A 184 55.31 -19.87 -1.77
CA LEU A 184 56.73 -19.54 -1.81
C LEU A 184 57.05 -18.81 -3.11
N LYS A 185 57.70 -17.65 -3.00
CA LYS A 185 58.12 -16.83 -4.14
C LYS A 185 59.65 -16.74 -4.12
N SER A 186 60.32 -17.11 -5.23
CA SER A 186 61.73 -16.87 -5.41
C SER A 186 61.97 -15.51 -6.06
N THR A 187 62.85 -14.69 -5.51
CA THR A 187 63.27 -13.42 -6.05
C THR A 187 64.56 -13.53 -6.88
N SER A 188 65.22 -14.70 -6.87
CA SER A 188 66.42 -14.97 -7.64
C SER A 188 66.05 -15.62 -8.99
N PRO A 189 66.46 -15.11 -10.15
CA PRO A 189 66.26 -15.81 -11.40
C PRO A 189 67.06 -17.11 -11.33
N ALA A 190 66.43 -18.26 -11.69
CA ALA A 190 67.06 -19.56 -11.70
C ALA A 190 68.28 -19.53 -12.65
N ILE A 191 69.48 -19.43 -12.07
CA ILE A 191 70.72 -19.51 -12.82
C ILE A 191 71.17 -20.96 -13.00
N ASP A 192 70.60 -21.89 -12.21
CA ASP A 192 70.90 -23.29 -12.29
C ASP A 192 69.61 -24.13 -12.43
N PRO A 193 69.39 -24.78 -13.62
CA PRO A 193 68.24 -25.65 -13.85
C PRO A 193 68.27 -26.93 -13.01
N SER A 194 69.42 -27.25 -12.36
CA SER A 194 69.62 -28.46 -11.54
C SER A 194 69.18 -28.27 -10.07
N ALA A 195 68.96 -27.04 -9.63
CA ALA A 195 68.32 -26.76 -8.35
C ALA A 195 66.77 -26.96 -8.46
N SER A 196 66.36 -28.18 -8.46
CA SER A 196 64.97 -28.58 -8.51
C SER A 196 64.24 -28.07 -7.26
N PRO A 197 63.10 -27.44 -7.40
CA PRO A 197 62.26 -27.08 -6.26
C PRO A 197 61.53 -28.29 -5.64
N ALA A 198 61.95 -29.52 -5.98
CA ALA A 198 61.31 -30.76 -5.53
C ALA A 198 61.36 -30.96 -4.01
N ASP A 199 62.33 -30.33 -3.33
CA ASP A 199 62.46 -30.46 -1.86
C ASP A 199 61.46 -29.59 -1.09
N PHE A 200 60.68 -28.73 -1.77
CA PHE A 200 59.71 -27.85 -1.16
C PHE A 200 58.26 -28.10 -1.69
N ALA A 201 58.03 -29.23 -2.35
CA ALA A 201 56.72 -29.48 -3.01
C ALA A 201 55.56 -29.56 -2.01
N GLU A 202 55.80 -29.99 -0.80
CA GLU A 202 54.80 -30.04 0.27
C GLU A 202 55.44 -29.67 1.62
N ILE A 203 55.02 -28.53 2.19
CA ILE A 203 55.35 -28.15 3.56
C ILE A 203 54.08 -28.29 4.39
N GLU A 204 54.04 -29.24 5.33
CA GLU A 204 52.96 -29.32 6.31
C GLU A 204 53.00 -28.11 7.23
N LEU A 205 51.96 -27.30 7.19
CA LEU A 205 51.79 -26.13 8.04
C LEU A 205 51.12 -26.53 9.38
N ALA A 206 51.90 -26.61 10.44
CA ALA A 206 51.38 -26.80 11.80
C ALA A 206 51.07 -25.43 12.45
N ARG A 207 50.10 -25.39 13.36
CA ARG A 207 49.80 -24.17 14.15
C ARG A 207 51.06 -23.73 14.92
N ASN A 208 51.39 -22.43 14.81
CA ASN A 208 52.53 -21.79 15.47
C ASN A 208 53.90 -22.29 14.99
N MET A 209 53.99 -22.81 13.77
CA MET A 209 55.27 -23.25 13.18
C MET A 209 56.08 -22.04 12.75
N LEU A 210 57.35 -22.00 13.15
CA LEU A 210 58.32 -21.04 12.65
C LEU A 210 59.22 -21.77 11.62
N THR A 211 59.17 -21.29 10.37
CA THR A 211 59.96 -21.87 9.28
C THR A 211 61.05 -20.89 8.85
N THR A 212 62.31 -21.37 8.72
CA THR A 212 63.40 -20.60 8.13
C THR A 212 63.44 -20.85 6.62
N LEU A 213 63.45 -19.78 5.84
CA LEU A 213 63.50 -19.84 4.36
C LEU A 213 64.95 -19.73 3.89
N PRO A 214 65.33 -20.43 2.82
CA PRO A 214 66.62 -20.23 2.17
C PRO A 214 66.79 -18.83 1.62
N ALA A 215 68.01 -18.35 1.47
CA ALA A 215 68.28 -17.02 0.91
C ALA A 215 67.71 -16.88 -0.50
N GLY A 216 66.97 -15.80 -0.74
CA GLY A 216 66.33 -15.53 -2.03
C GLY A 216 64.90 -16.08 -2.17
N TRP A 217 64.37 -16.71 -1.13
CA TRP A 217 62.97 -17.13 -1.07
C TRP A 217 62.17 -16.23 -0.12
N ASP A 218 60.98 -15.90 -0.51
CA ASP A 218 60.05 -15.11 0.28
C ASP A 218 58.71 -15.85 0.40
N LEU A 219 58.05 -15.67 1.54
CA LEU A 219 56.78 -16.29 1.84
C LEU A 219 55.69 -15.27 1.56
N GLY A 220 54.93 -15.49 0.52
CA GLY A 220 53.76 -14.70 0.23
C GLY A 220 52.50 -15.31 0.87
N GLN A 221 51.75 -14.49 1.53
CA GLN A 221 50.40 -14.87 1.97
C GLN A 221 49.38 -14.44 0.93
N VAL A 222 48.52 -15.34 0.49
CA VAL A 222 47.35 -15.02 -0.31
C VAL A 222 46.39 -14.30 0.61
N LYS A 223 46.36 -12.98 0.56
CA LYS A 223 45.34 -12.19 1.25
C LYS A 223 44.10 -12.15 0.39
N PRO A 224 42.97 -12.72 0.84
CA PRO A 224 41.73 -12.57 0.14
C PRO A 224 41.32 -11.07 0.18
N GLU A 225 41.25 -10.43 -0.96
CA GLU A 225 40.69 -9.08 -1.06
C GLU A 225 39.17 -9.10 -1.11
N GLN A 226 38.58 -10.28 -1.05
CA GLN A 226 37.13 -10.51 -1.03
C GLN A 226 36.67 -10.98 0.37
N PRO A 227 35.50 -10.54 0.86
CA PRO A 227 34.59 -9.58 0.25
C PRO A 227 35.15 -8.13 0.30
N THR A 228 35.07 -7.43 -0.81
CA THR A 228 35.42 -6.00 -0.86
C THR A 228 34.42 -5.19 -0.05
N THR A 229 34.82 -3.97 0.40
CA THR A 229 33.91 -3.01 1.05
C THR A 229 32.72 -2.62 0.15
N GLN A 230 32.84 -2.82 -1.16
CA GLN A 230 31.80 -2.52 -2.16
C GLN A 230 30.78 -3.66 -2.34
N PHE A 231 30.99 -4.84 -1.77
CA PHE A 231 30.07 -5.98 -1.92
C PHE A 231 28.65 -5.62 -1.48
N ASN A 232 28.50 -5.05 -0.29
CA ASN A 232 27.19 -4.65 0.24
C ASN A 232 26.54 -3.54 -0.61
N ALA A 233 27.32 -2.58 -1.09
CA ALA A 233 26.83 -1.50 -1.94
C ALA A 233 26.28 -2.03 -3.29
N PHE A 234 26.97 -3.01 -3.88
CA PHE A 234 26.51 -3.62 -5.12
C PHE A 234 25.25 -4.47 -4.89
N GLN A 235 25.17 -5.25 -3.82
CA GLN A 235 23.96 -6.00 -3.45
C GLN A 235 22.77 -5.05 -3.25
N MET A 236 22.99 -3.96 -2.53
CA MET A 236 21.98 -2.91 -2.33
C MET A 236 21.50 -2.32 -3.66
N GLN A 237 22.41 -2.01 -4.58
CA GLN A 237 22.04 -1.47 -5.89
C GLN A 237 21.22 -2.45 -6.72
N CYS A 238 21.56 -3.74 -6.70
CA CYS A 238 20.78 -4.78 -7.37
C CYS A 238 19.36 -4.89 -6.78
N LEU A 239 19.24 -4.88 -5.45
CA LEU A 239 17.95 -4.91 -4.77
C LEU A 239 17.13 -3.63 -5.02
N GLN A 240 17.76 -2.46 -5.12
CA GLN A 240 17.09 -1.21 -5.50
C GLN A 240 16.55 -1.29 -6.94
N SER A 241 17.31 -1.87 -7.87
CA SER A 241 16.85 -2.08 -9.24
C SER A 241 15.64 -3.03 -9.29
N PHE A 242 15.68 -4.12 -8.51
CA PHE A 242 14.56 -5.03 -8.36
C PHE A 242 13.33 -4.34 -7.73
N SER A 243 13.51 -3.60 -6.66
CA SER A 243 12.41 -2.90 -5.98
C SER A 243 11.75 -1.88 -6.90
N ARG A 244 12.53 -1.23 -7.78
CA ARG A 244 11.98 -0.28 -8.76
C ARG A 244 11.08 -0.97 -9.81
N CYS A 245 11.39 -2.18 -10.25
CA CYS A 245 10.53 -2.94 -11.18
C CYS A 245 9.16 -3.23 -10.59
N THR A 246 9.08 -3.40 -9.27
CA THR A 246 7.85 -3.72 -8.55
C THR A 246 7.18 -2.51 -7.90
N ASN A 247 7.73 -1.30 -8.07
CA ASN A 247 7.35 -0.08 -7.33
C ASN A 247 7.32 -0.27 -5.80
N MET A 248 8.08 -1.22 -5.30
CA MET A 248 8.19 -1.49 -3.87
C MET A 248 9.31 -0.65 -3.26
N PRO A 249 9.14 -0.03 -2.08
CA PRO A 249 10.25 0.60 -1.37
C PRO A 249 11.40 -0.38 -1.11
N TYR A 250 12.63 0.10 -1.25
CA TYR A 250 13.83 -0.72 -1.02
C TYR A 250 13.82 -1.42 0.34
N THR A 251 13.40 -0.73 1.39
CA THR A 251 13.31 -1.26 2.76
C THR A 251 12.41 -2.48 2.88
N LEU A 252 11.29 -2.50 2.13
CA LEU A 252 10.40 -3.66 2.05
C LEU A 252 11.00 -4.79 1.21
N ALA A 253 11.64 -4.46 0.09
CA ALA A 253 12.27 -5.44 -0.79
C ALA A 253 13.47 -6.13 -0.10
N ALA A 254 14.26 -5.37 0.64
CA ALA A 254 15.42 -5.88 1.40
C ALA A 254 15.02 -6.55 2.72
N GLY A 255 13.79 -6.35 3.21
CA GLY A 255 13.34 -6.86 4.50
C GLY A 255 14.09 -6.29 5.70
N THR A 256 14.73 -5.12 5.55
CA THR A 256 15.51 -4.48 6.60
C THR A 256 15.34 -2.97 6.58
N GLY A 257 15.21 -2.38 7.76
CA GLY A 257 15.20 -0.93 7.97
C GLY A 257 16.53 -0.36 8.49
N LYS A 258 17.62 -1.15 8.42
CA LYS A 258 18.90 -0.80 9.07
C LYS A 258 19.45 0.57 8.66
N ASP A 259 19.28 0.95 7.39
CA ASP A 259 19.83 2.18 6.83
C ASP A 259 18.75 3.26 6.60
N ALA A 260 17.51 3.00 7.03
CA ALA A 260 16.39 3.92 6.89
C ALA A 260 16.11 4.65 8.22
N ASN A 261 15.88 5.97 8.15
CA ASN A 261 15.29 6.68 9.28
C ASN A 261 13.76 6.60 9.22
N PHE A 262 13.10 6.84 10.36
CA PHE A 262 11.64 6.75 10.45
C PHE A 262 10.92 7.67 9.47
N SER A 263 11.41 8.88 9.25
CA SER A 263 10.79 9.86 8.36
C SER A 263 10.86 9.44 6.90
N SER A 264 12.03 8.94 6.43
CA SER A 264 12.17 8.44 5.06
C SER A 264 11.34 7.18 4.84
N PHE A 265 11.34 6.24 5.80
CA PHE A 265 10.51 5.05 5.75
C PHE A 265 9.00 5.38 5.69
N LYS A 266 8.54 6.32 6.54
CA LYS A 266 7.15 6.83 6.51
C LYS A 266 6.82 7.49 5.17
N GLY A 267 7.76 8.24 4.59
CA GLY A 267 7.63 8.85 3.27
C GLY A 267 7.51 7.80 2.15
N ASP A 268 8.36 6.80 2.13
CA ASP A 268 8.35 5.71 1.17
C ASP A 268 7.05 4.89 1.25
N MET A 269 6.60 4.59 2.47
CA MET A 269 5.35 3.85 2.67
C MET A 269 4.14 4.64 2.20
N LYS A 270 4.04 5.94 2.53
CA LYS A 270 2.87 6.77 2.19
C LYS A 270 2.84 7.25 0.73
N ASN A 271 4.00 7.59 0.17
CA ASN A 271 4.04 8.23 -1.14
C ASN A 271 4.28 7.25 -2.29
N VAL A 272 4.85 6.08 -2.01
CA VAL A 272 5.19 5.10 -3.04
C VAL A 272 4.35 3.83 -2.87
N TRP A 273 4.34 3.23 -1.68
CA TRP A 273 3.76 1.91 -1.49
C TRP A 273 2.24 1.93 -1.31
N GLU A 274 1.71 2.83 -0.51
CA GLU A 274 0.26 2.93 -0.27
C GLU A 274 -0.53 3.19 -1.56
N PRO A 275 -0.14 4.15 -2.43
CA PRO A 275 -0.80 4.34 -3.72
C PRO A 275 -0.71 3.11 -4.65
N GLU A 276 0.42 2.42 -4.66
CA GLU A 276 0.59 1.20 -5.46
C GLU A 276 -0.34 0.08 -4.99
N VAL A 277 -0.43 -0.13 -3.67
CA VAL A 277 -1.36 -1.11 -3.07
C VAL A 277 -2.81 -0.77 -3.39
N GLN A 278 -3.20 0.50 -3.30
CA GLN A 278 -4.57 0.94 -3.63
C GLN A 278 -4.92 0.69 -5.09
N VAL A 279 -4.00 0.98 -6.01
CA VAL A 279 -4.20 0.69 -7.45
C VAL A 279 -4.35 -0.82 -7.69
N GLU A 280 -3.54 -1.64 -7.03
CA GLU A 280 -3.65 -3.09 -7.17
C GLU A 280 -4.94 -3.64 -6.54
N GLN A 281 -5.35 -3.11 -5.38
CA GLN A 281 -6.64 -3.46 -4.77
C GLN A 281 -7.79 -3.13 -5.72
N SER A 282 -7.82 -1.95 -6.32
CA SER A 282 -8.85 -1.57 -7.30
C SER A 282 -8.86 -2.47 -8.54
N ARG A 283 -7.67 -2.90 -9.02
CA ARG A 283 -7.58 -3.83 -10.15
C ARG A 283 -8.14 -5.20 -9.81
N VAL A 284 -7.76 -5.74 -8.66
CA VAL A 284 -8.26 -7.03 -8.17
C VAL A 284 -9.76 -6.97 -7.90
N GLU A 285 -10.25 -5.85 -7.35
CA GLU A 285 -11.67 -5.59 -7.13
C GLU A 285 -12.43 -5.69 -8.43
N PHE A 286 -12.05 -4.89 -9.42
CA PHE A 286 -12.73 -4.83 -10.71
C PHE A 286 -12.68 -6.15 -11.48
N ALA A 287 -11.50 -6.82 -11.54
CA ALA A 287 -11.32 -8.00 -12.38
C ALA A 287 -11.80 -9.30 -11.72
N ILE A 288 -11.80 -9.39 -10.40
CA ILE A 288 -12.06 -10.64 -9.67
C ILE A 288 -13.22 -10.49 -8.68
N VAL A 289 -13.17 -9.52 -7.77
CA VAL A 289 -14.10 -9.48 -6.64
C VAL A 289 -15.52 -9.13 -7.09
N GLU A 290 -15.65 -8.11 -7.94
CA GLU A 290 -16.94 -7.66 -8.50
C GLU A 290 -17.65 -8.75 -9.32
N PRO A 291 -16.99 -9.40 -10.30
CA PRO A 291 -17.64 -10.46 -11.05
C PRO A 291 -18.01 -11.67 -10.17
N ILE A 292 -17.18 -12.02 -9.20
CA ILE A 292 -17.50 -13.11 -8.26
C ILE A 292 -18.70 -12.74 -7.38
N PHE A 293 -18.81 -11.50 -6.95
CA PHE A 293 -19.98 -11.03 -6.21
C PHE A 293 -21.25 -11.09 -7.07
N ARG A 294 -21.17 -10.75 -8.34
CA ARG A 294 -22.27 -10.91 -9.29
C ARG A 294 -22.68 -12.39 -9.40
N TRP A 295 -21.73 -13.31 -9.54
CA TRP A 295 -22.02 -14.76 -9.54
C TRP A 295 -22.68 -15.23 -8.25
N PHE A 296 -22.25 -14.65 -7.11
CA PHE A 296 -22.87 -14.91 -5.82
C PHE A 296 -24.33 -14.46 -5.80
N LEU A 297 -24.63 -13.24 -6.25
CA LEU A 297 -26.00 -12.72 -6.31
C LEU A 297 -26.88 -13.55 -7.26
N GLU A 298 -26.38 -13.91 -8.44
CA GLU A 298 -27.09 -14.80 -9.38
C GLU A 298 -27.41 -16.16 -8.73
N SER A 299 -26.49 -16.70 -7.96
CA SER A 299 -26.69 -17.97 -7.24
C SER A 299 -27.63 -17.78 -6.04
N ALA A 300 -27.65 -16.59 -5.45
CA ALA A 300 -28.52 -16.26 -4.32
C ALA A 300 -30.01 -16.22 -4.70
N VAL A 301 -30.34 -16.01 -5.97
CA VAL A 301 -31.73 -16.06 -6.49
C VAL A 301 -32.38 -17.41 -6.18
N TYR A 302 -31.60 -18.49 -6.20
CA TYR A 302 -32.10 -19.85 -5.94
C TYR A 302 -32.25 -20.17 -4.45
N VAL A 303 -31.85 -19.26 -3.56
CA VAL A 303 -31.98 -19.41 -2.10
C VAL A 303 -33.18 -18.61 -1.60
N THR A 304 -34.25 -19.31 -1.18
CA THR A 304 -35.50 -18.68 -0.78
C THR A 304 -35.29 -17.62 0.32
N GLY A 305 -35.81 -16.43 0.10
CA GLY A 305 -35.82 -15.34 1.08
C GLY A 305 -34.50 -14.60 1.24
N LEU A 306 -33.44 -14.97 0.52
CA LEU A 306 -32.14 -14.34 0.69
C LEU A 306 -32.08 -12.92 0.09
N LEU A 307 -32.70 -12.71 -1.07
CA LEU A 307 -32.74 -11.43 -1.78
C LEU A 307 -33.99 -10.58 -1.47
N ASP A 308 -34.85 -11.01 -0.55
CA ASP A 308 -36.07 -10.27 -0.22
C ASP A 308 -35.74 -8.85 0.29
N GLY A 309 -36.43 -7.84 -0.24
CA GLY A 309 -36.26 -6.44 0.15
C GLY A 309 -35.09 -5.72 -0.56
N LEU A 310 -34.39 -6.40 -1.48
CA LEU A 310 -33.35 -5.77 -2.29
C LEU A 310 -33.91 -5.32 -3.66
N PRO A 311 -33.31 -4.29 -4.29
CA PRO A 311 -33.57 -3.93 -5.67
C PRO A 311 -33.09 -5.03 -6.65
N ALA A 312 -33.25 -4.79 -7.96
CA ALA A 312 -32.68 -5.68 -8.98
C ALA A 312 -31.17 -5.83 -8.80
N ILE A 313 -30.60 -6.97 -9.19
CA ILE A 313 -29.17 -7.28 -8.97
C ILE A 313 -28.26 -6.19 -9.54
N GLU A 314 -28.64 -5.60 -10.68
CA GLU A 314 -27.91 -4.55 -11.37
C GLU A 314 -27.91 -3.21 -10.62
N ASP A 315 -28.91 -3.00 -9.74
CA ASP A 315 -29.14 -1.75 -9.00
C ASP A 315 -28.71 -1.84 -7.53
N ILE A 316 -27.99 -2.91 -7.15
CA ILE A 316 -27.47 -3.08 -5.80
C ILE A 316 -26.20 -2.26 -5.61
N ASP A 317 -26.35 -1.06 -5.04
CA ASP A 317 -25.21 -0.25 -4.64
C ASP A 317 -24.45 -0.92 -3.50
N HIS A 318 -23.13 -1.00 -3.64
CA HIS A 318 -22.26 -1.58 -2.64
C HIS A 318 -20.85 -0.99 -2.68
N ARG A 319 -20.08 -1.26 -1.64
CA ARG A 319 -18.68 -0.85 -1.50
C ARG A 319 -17.85 -1.98 -0.90
N TRP A 320 -16.60 -2.06 -1.35
CA TRP A 320 -15.62 -2.97 -0.77
C TRP A 320 -14.69 -2.24 0.19
N HIS A 321 -14.47 -2.83 1.35
CA HIS A 321 -13.52 -2.34 2.34
C HIS A 321 -12.32 -3.27 2.36
N TRP A 322 -11.22 -2.78 1.81
CA TRP A 322 -9.95 -3.49 1.80
C TRP A 322 -9.20 -3.32 3.12
N PRO A 323 -8.44 -4.34 3.56
CA PRO A 323 -7.56 -4.19 4.71
C PRO A 323 -6.56 -3.06 4.48
N PRO A 324 -6.45 -2.11 5.42
CA PRO A 324 -5.48 -1.02 5.30
C PRO A 324 -4.06 -1.54 5.52
N LEU A 325 -3.09 -0.77 5.05
CA LEU A 325 -1.70 -0.95 5.45
C LEU A 325 -1.53 -0.68 6.94
N PRO A 326 -0.57 -1.35 7.61
CA PRO A 326 -0.27 -1.08 9.01
C PRO A 326 0.02 0.40 9.27
N GLU A 327 -0.63 1.00 10.26
CA GLU A 327 -0.37 2.37 10.66
C GLU A 327 1.02 2.48 11.29
N LEU A 328 1.86 3.35 10.75
CA LEU A 328 3.21 3.61 11.27
C LEU A 328 3.20 4.53 12.49
N ASP A 329 2.16 5.38 12.60
CA ASP A 329 1.99 6.34 13.68
C ASP A 329 0.49 6.45 13.99
N ALA A 330 0.05 5.66 14.95
CA ALA A 330 -1.36 5.57 15.32
C ALA A 330 -1.88 6.88 15.95
N VAL A 331 -1.02 7.63 16.65
CA VAL A 331 -1.42 8.89 17.29
C VAL A 331 -1.64 9.99 16.26
N ASP A 332 -0.70 10.17 15.35
CA ASP A 332 -0.83 11.14 14.25
C ASP A 332 -2.01 10.81 13.36
N SER A 333 -2.21 9.53 13.04
CA SER A 333 -3.34 9.06 12.23
C SER A 333 -4.68 9.34 12.91
N ALA A 334 -4.79 9.07 14.22
CA ALA A 334 -6.00 9.35 14.99
C ALA A 334 -6.29 10.85 15.11
N ASN A 335 -5.28 11.67 15.33
CA ASN A 335 -5.42 13.14 15.37
C ASN A 335 -5.84 13.69 14.01
N ALA A 336 -5.22 13.21 12.92
CA ALA A 336 -5.58 13.61 11.57
C ALA A 336 -7.03 13.21 11.23
N ALA A 337 -7.49 12.02 11.62
CA ALA A 337 -8.86 11.57 11.46
C ALA A 337 -9.85 12.48 12.24
N ALA A 338 -9.53 12.78 13.49
CA ALA A 338 -10.35 13.69 14.31
C ALA A 338 -10.46 15.09 13.69
N ILE A 339 -9.35 15.63 13.15
CA ILE A 339 -9.35 16.92 12.46
C ILE A 339 -10.19 16.87 11.19
N ARG A 340 -10.02 15.86 10.33
CA ARG A 340 -10.82 15.72 9.11
C ARG A 340 -12.33 15.61 9.39
N MET A 341 -12.70 14.84 10.40
CA MET A 341 -14.10 14.72 10.80
C MET A 341 -14.64 16.04 11.33
N SER A 342 -13.91 16.71 12.24
CA SER A 342 -14.36 17.98 12.84
C SER A 342 -14.46 19.14 11.82
N THR A 343 -13.66 19.08 10.74
CA THR A 343 -13.71 20.07 9.64
C THR A 343 -14.70 19.70 8.52
N GLY A 344 -15.41 18.57 8.64
CA GLY A 344 -16.35 18.11 7.62
C GLY A 344 -15.72 17.55 6.34
N GLN A 345 -14.39 17.29 6.35
CA GLN A 345 -13.67 16.71 5.20
C GLN A 345 -13.85 15.20 5.09
N SER A 346 -14.28 14.55 6.16
CA SER A 346 -14.49 13.10 6.24
C SER A 346 -15.63 12.77 7.18
N THR A 347 -16.26 11.62 6.95
CA THR A 347 -17.32 11.09 7.81
C THR A 347 -16.79 9.94 8.68
N PRO A 348 -17.47 9.57 9.79
CA PRO A 348 -17.12 8.35 10.53
C PRO A 348 -17.10 7.10 9.67
N THR A 349 -18.00 7.02 8.69
CA THR A 349 -18.04 5.93 7.71
C THR A 349 -16.78 5.88 6.87
N ASP A 350 -16.30 7.02 6.35
CA ASP A 350 -15.10 7.08 5.52
C ASP A 350 -13.81 6.78 6.34
N GLU A 351 -13.73 7.27 7.59
CA GLU A 351 -12.55 7.00 8.43
C GLU A 351 -12.47 5.53 8.87
N LEU A 352 -13.62 4.88 9.14
CA LEU A 352 -13.64 3.45 9.43
C LEU A 352 -13.45 2.60 8.17
N ALA A 353 -13.99 3.04 7.04
CA ALA A 353 -13.73 2.42 5.74
C ALA A 353 -12.23 2.35 5.41
N ARG A 354 -11.48 3.42 5.68
CA ARG A 354 -10.01 3.45 5.55
C ARG A 354 -9.30 2.43 6.43
N ARG A 355 -9.94 1.99 7.51
CA ARG A 355 -9.47 0.92 8.41
C ARG A 355 -10.02 -0.45 8.06
N GLY A 356 -10.72 -0.58 6.94
CA GLY A 356 -11.38 -1.84 6.54
C GLY A 356 -12.52 -2.25 7.46
N GLN A 357 -13.16 -1.28 8.15
CA GLN A 357 -14.25 -1.49 9.08
C GLN A 357 -15.51 -0.79 8.58
N ASP A 358 -16.66 -1.40 8.85
CA ASP A 358 -17.97 -0.83 8.54
C ASP A 358 -18.52 -0.05 9.75
N TRP A 359 -18.93 1.21 9.54
CA TRP A 359 -19.47 2.07 10.58
C TRP A 359 -20.73 1.50 11.23
N GLU A 360 -21.63 0.92 10.44
CA GLU A 360 -22.88 0.36 10.98
C GLU A 360 -22.61 -0.83 11.88
N THR A 361 -21.76 -1.75 11.46
CA THR A 361 -21.36 -2.93 12.24
C THR A 361 -20.63 -2.52 13.52
N GLU A 362 -19.67 -1.60 13.43
CA GLU A 362 -18.89 -1.19 14.60
C GLU A 362 -19.71 -0.34 15.58
N SER A 363 -20.62 0.52 15.10
CA SER A 363 -21.51 1.27 15.97
C SER A 363 -22.55 0.38 16.67
N ASN A 364 -23.08 -0.63 16.00
CA ASN A 364 -23.96 -1.64 16.62
C ASN A 364 -23.21 -2.44 17.70
N ARG A 365 -21.99 -2.84 17.42
CA ARG A 365 -21.14 -3.56 18.36
C ARG A 365 -20.80 -2.70 19.59
N ALA A 366 -20.33 -1.47 19.36
CA ALA A 366 -20.00 -0.55 20.43
C ALA A 366 -21.23 -0.21 21.30
N ALA A 367 -22.39 0.03 20.70
CA ALA A 367 -23.64 0.26 21.43
C ALA A 367 -23.99 -0.95 22.32
N SER A 368 -23.84 -2.17 21.80
CA SER A 368 -24.05 -3.42 22.55
C SER A 368 -23.04 -3.55 23.71
N ASP A 369 -21.76 -3.27 23.47
CA ASP A 369 -20.69 -3.37 24.47
C ASP A 369 -20.90 -2.38 25.64
N PHE A 370 -21.46 -1.20 25.35
CA PHE A 370 -21.81 -0.19 26.35
C PHE A 370 -23.22 -0.31 26.90
N GLY A 371 -24.04 -1.23 26.39
CA GLY A 371 -25.43 -1.42 26.83
C GLY A 371 -26.35 -0.22 26.55
N VAL A 372 -26.07 0.54 25.49
CA VAL A 372 -26.84 1.70 25.04
C VAL A 372 -27.51 1.43 23.70
N ASP A 373 -28.56 2.19 23.39
CA ASP A 373 -29.17 2.14 22.06
C ASP A 373 -28.24 2.72 21.00
N VAL A 374 -28.27 2.15 19.79
CA VAL A 374 -27.40 2.52 18.67
C VAL A 374 -27.59 4.00 18.28
N ALA A 375 -28.83 4.50 18.28
CA ALA A 375 -29.11 5.90 17.97
C ALA A 375 -28.47 6.83 19.00
N THR A 376 -28.55 6.47 20.27
CA THR A 376 -27.92 7.20 21.39
C THR A 376 -26.40 7.19 21.26
N TYR A 377 -25.79 6.05 20.93
CA TYR A 377 -24.35 5.97 20.70
C TYR A 377 -23.91 6.86 19.53
N LYS A 378 -24.59 6.77 18.37
CA LYS A 378 -24.30 7.61 17.19
C LYS A 378 -24.45 9.11 17.49
N ALA A 379 -25.49 9.49 18.25
CA ALA A 379 -25.70 10.86 18.69
C ALA A 379 -24.56 11.35 19.61
N ALA A 380 -24.07 10.51 20.53
CA ALA A 380 -22.95 10.83 21.40
C ALA A 380 -21.64 11.00 20.62
N VAL A 381 -21.36 10.14 19.64
CA VAL A 381 -20.21 10.26 18.74
C VAL A 381 -20.29 11.55 17.92
N PHE A 382 -21.47 11.87 17.36
CA PHE A 382 -21.70 13.11 16.63
C PHE A 382 -21.46 14.34 17.50
N ALA A 383 -22.04 14.38 18.70
CA ALA A 383 -21.88 15.48 19.66
C ALA A 383 -20.40 15.68 20.02
N LYS A 384 -19.67 14.59 20.27
CA LYS A 384 -18.23 14.64 20.59
C LYS A 384 -17.39 15.13 19.40
N THR A 385 -17.72 14.69 18.19
CA THR A 385 -16.93 14.99 16.98
C THR A 385 -17.14 16.42 16.50
N PHE A 386 -18.37 16.90 16.51
CA PHE A 386 -18.76 18.21 15.96
C PHE A 386 -19.07 19.28 17.03
N GLY A 387 -19.08 18.91 18.30
CA GLY A 387 -19.48 19.82 19.39
C GLY A 387 -20.96 20.23 19.35
N LEU A 388 -21.80 19.47 18.60
CA LEU A 388 -23.20 19.78 18.35
C LEU A 388 -24.09 18.68 18.92
N VAL A 389 -25.28 19.06 19.39
CA VAL A 389 -26.31 18.08 19.81
C VAL A 389 -27.23 17.84 18.62
N PRO A 390 -27.50 16.57 18.23
CA PRO A 390 -28.42 16.27 17.14
C PRO A 390 -29.80 16.92 17.37
N GLY A 391 -30.30 17.63 16.34
CA GLY A 391 -31.60 18.32 16.40
C GLY A 391 -31.55 19.75 16.97
N GLN A 392 -30.42 20.26 17.41
CA GLN A 392 -30.25 21.68 17.66
C GLN A 392 -29.83 22.42 16.37
N PRO A 393 -30.38 23.61 16.10
CA PRO A 393 -29.95 24.40 14.96
C PRO A 393 -28.45 24.71 15.10
N VAL A 394 -27.73 24.52 14.00
CA VAL A 394 -26.30 24.83 13.92
C VAL A 394 -26.14 26.31 14.29
N PRO A 395 -25.29 26.67 15.26
CA PRO A 395 -25.01 28.08 15.55
C PRO A 395 -24.52 28.77 14.27
N GLY A 396 -25.31 29.69 13.72
CA GLY A 396 -25.03 30.42 12.47
C GLY A 396 -25.85 30.03 11.25
N ALA A 397 -26.73 29.01 11.30
CA ALA A 397 -27.72 28.76 10.28
C ALA A 397 -28.89 29.72 10.47
N ALA A 398 -28.91 30.85 9.75
CA ALA A 398 -30.01 31.75 9.73
C ALA A 398 -31.25 31.03 9.14
N THR A 399 -32.30 30.84 9.95
CA THR A 399 -33.64 30.51 9.42
C THR A 399 -34.12 31.65 8.56
N SER A 400 -34.50 31.36 7.31
CA SER A 400 -34.90 32.32 6.29
C SER A 400 -36.29 32.93 6.52
N ASP A 401 -36.83 33.00 7.74
CA ASP A 401 -38.09 33.58 8.08
C ASP A 401 -37.99 34.59 9.24
N ALA A 402 -37.38 35.74 8.95
CA ALA A 402 -37.68 36.99 9.65
C ALA A 402 -37.25 38.17 8.79
N ALA A 403 -38.21 38.73 8.05
CA ALA A 403 -38.08 40.05 7.43
C ALA A 403 -37.92 41.12 8.52
N GLY A 404 -36.78 41.84 8.48
CA GLY A 404 -36.64 43.13 9.16
C GLY A 404 -35.69 43.22 10.32
N ALA A 405 -34.39 43.08 10.08
CA ALA A 405 -33.35 43.76 10.87
C ALA A 405 -32.05 43.82 10.03
N ALA A 406 -31.43 44.99 10.01
CA ALA A 406 -30.21 45.28 9.25
C ALA A 406 -29.04 44.35 9.62
N PRO A 407 -28.14 44.00 8.70
CA PRO A 407 -27.07 43.08 8.97
C PRO A 407 -25.99 43.71 9.85
N VAL A 408 -25.84 43.15 11.04
CA VAL A 408 -24.62 43.33 11.85
C VAL A 408 -23.58 42.40 11.25
N ALA A 409 -22.46 42.96 10.84
CA ALA A 409 -21.33 42.23 10.32
C ALA A 409 -20.82 41.21 11.35
N THR A 410 -21.06 39.92 11.10
CA THR A 410 -20.51 38.80 11.90
C THR A 410 -19.09 38.50 11.43
N ALA A 411 -18.11 38.81 12.29
CA ALA A 411 -16.74 38.32 12.15
C ALA A 411 -16.74 36.79 12.19
N GLY A 412 -16.03 36.17 11.25
CA GLY A 412 -15.98 34.71 11.08
C GLY A 412 -15.49 33.98 12.32
N ALA A 413 -16.20 32.91 12.68
CA ALA A 413 -15.87 32.03 13.79
C ALA A 413 -14.51 31.33 13.56
N PHE A 414 -13.54 31.60 14.39
CA PHE A 414 -12.24 30.94 14.39
C PHE A 414 -12.29 29.68 15.28
N VAL A 415 -12.10 28.51 14.66
CA VAL A 415 -12.11 27.20 15.31
C VAL A 415 -10.83 26.97 16.13
N GLY A 416 -10.97 26.38 17.29
CA GLY A 416 -10.07 26.19 18.43
C GLY A 416 -8.66 25.61 18.28
N THR A 417 -8.08 25.52 17.10
CA THR A 417 -6.67 25.12 16.90
C THR A 417 -5.68 26.24 17.21
N LYS A 418 -6.13 27.47 17.39
CA LYS A 418 -5.28 28.65 17.58
C LYS A 418 -4.83 28.96 19.00
N ARG A 419 -5.31 28.27 20.04
CA ARG A 419 -4.88 28.59 21.44
C ARG A 419 -3.42 28.22 21.72
N ARG A 420 -2.87 27.13 21.14
CA ARG A 420 -1.44 26.80 21.30
C ARG A 420 -0.55 27.63 20.39
N ASP A 421 -1.01 27.94 19.20
CA ASP A 421 -0.28 28.78 18.26
C ASP A 421 -0.27 30.23 18.70
N PHE A 422 -1.33 30.72 19.37
CA PHE A 422 -1.41 32.09 19.90
C PHE A 422 -0.39 32.36 21.01
N ALA A 423 -0.20 31.41 21.94
CA ALA A 423 0.77 31.55 23.02
C ALA A 423 2.22 31.51 22.50
N ASN A 424 2.50 30.70 21.46
CA ASN A 424 3.80 30.66 20.80
C ASN A 424 4.02 31.88 19.89
N ASN A 425 2.96 32.42 19.28
CA ASN A 425 3.00 33.60 18.43
C ASN A 425 3.09 34.92 19.23
N GLN A 426 2.68 34.95 20.52
CA GLN A 426 2.82 36.13 21.35
C GLN A 426 4.26 36.56 21.50
N LYS A 427 5.16 35.61 21.81
CA LYS A 427 6.59 35.89 21.93
C LYS A 427 7.17 36.34 20.59
N ALA A 428 6.84 35.65 19.50
CA ALA A 428 7.30 36.01 18.16
C ALA A 428 6.75 37.38 17.73
N THR A 429 5.54 37.75 18.10
CA THR A 429 4.95 39.07 17.82
C THR A 429 5.67 40.17 18.58
N VAL A 430 5.98 39.96 19.86
CA VAL A 430 6.78 40.89 20.67
C VAL A 430 8.19 41.06 20.13
N ASP A 431 8.84 39.98 19.73
CA ASP A 431 10.18 40.00 19.11
C ASP A 431 10.19 40.81 17.81
N VAL A 432 9.15 40.65 16.94
CA VAL A 432 8.98 41.41 15.69
C VAL A 432 8.76 42.92 15.95
N LEU A 433 7.92 43.26 16.96
CA LEU A 433 7.66 44.65 17.34
C LEU A 433 8.90 45.31 17.98
N THR A 434 9.65 44.54 18.78
CA THR A 434 10.91 45.01 19.36
C THR A 434 11.96 45.32 18.30
N SER A 435 12.03 44.49 17.24
CA SER A 435 12.95 44.73 16.13
C SER A 435 12.64 46.00 15.33
N MET A 436 11.40 46.47 15.34
CA MET A 436 11.02 47.76 14.74
C MET A 436 11.61 48.93 15.54
N ASN A 437 11.62 48.86 16.85
CA ASN A 437 12.23 49.88 17.73
C ASN A 437 13.77 49.92 17.58
N GLU A 438 14.38 48.84 17.09
CA GLU A 438 15.80 48.73 16.80
C GLU A 438 16.17 49.15 15.37
N GLY A 439 15.22 49.60 14.54
CA GLY A 439 15.47 50.19 13.23
C GLY A 439 14.99 49.40 12.00
N THR A 440 14.16 48.37 12.20
CA THR A 440 13.53 47.65 11.07
C THR A 440 12.43 48.51 10.44
N SER A 441 12.31 48.52 9.11
CA SER A 441 11.30 49.32 8.43
C SER A 441 9.88 48.81 8.72
N GLU A 442 8.92 49.73 8.90
CA GLU A 442 7.51 49.48 9.18
C GLU A 442 6.85 48.50 8.18
N VAL A 443 7.23 48.56 6.92
CA VAL A 443 6.74 47.66 5.86
C VAL A 443 7.17 46.20 6.09
N LEU A 444 8.43 46.00 6.53
CA LEU A 444 8.95 44.67 6.84
C LEU A 444 8.34 44.13 8.13
N THR A 445 8.11 44.97 9.12
CA THR A 445 7.43 44.63 10.37
C THR A 445 5.99 44.20 10.11
N LYS A 446 5.24 44.93 9.31
CA LYS A 446 3.88 44.61 8.89
C LYS A 446 3.83 43.28 8.13
N ALA A 447 4.74 43.03 7.20
CA ALA A 447 4.81 41.79 6.44
C ALA A 447 5.17 40.60 7.35
N SER A 448 5.97 40.80 8.38
CA SER A 448 6.32 39.76 9.36
C SER A 448 5.14 39.44 10.30
N LEU A 449 4.38 40.43 10.75
CA LEU A 449 3.15 40.22 11.54
C LEU A 449 2.08 39.48 10.73
N MET A 450 1.90 39.82 9.45
CA MET A 450 0.98 39.10 8.56
C MET A 450 1.42 37.63 8.35
N ARG A 451 2.69 37.32 8.31
CA ARG A 451 3.19 35.93 8.29
C ARG A 451 2.91 35.17 9.57
N LEU A 452 2.83 35.86 10.70
CA LEU A 452 2.43 35.30 11.99
C LEU A 452 0.90 35.13 12.13
N GLY A 453 0.12 35.51 11.11
CA GLY A 453 -1.32 35.30 11.02
C GLY A 453 -2.17 36.49 11.44
N TRP A 454 -1.59 37.67 11.62
CA TRP A 454 -2.36 38.90 11.87
C TRP A 454 -3.01 39.43 10.60
N SER A 455 -4.19 40.04 10.70
CA SER A 455 -4.79 40.75 9.58
C SER A 455 -4.00 42.04 9.26
N ALA A 456 -4.15 42.57 8.04
CA ALA A 456 -3.43 43.77 7.64
C ALA A 456 -3.80 45.00 8.51
N GLU A 457 -5.04 45.03 9.04
CA GLU A 457 -5.56 46.09 9.91
C GLU A 457 -5.02 45.93 11.35
N ASP A 458 -5.06 44.69 11.88
CA ASP A 458 -4.54 44.41 13.23
C ASP A 458 -3.02 44.55 13.28
N ALA A 459 -2.30 44.18 12.23
CA ALA A 459 -0.86 44.39 12.13
C ALA A 459 -0.49 45.90 12.12
N GLN A 460 -1.28 46.72 11.46
CA GLN A 460 -1.08 48.18 11.46
C GLN A 460 -1.37 48.77 12.84
N PHE A 461 -2.45 48.35 13.48
CA PHE A 461 -2.80 48.78 14.84
C PHE A 461 -1.68 48.44 15.86
N LEU A 462 -1.12 47.23 15.80
CA LEU A 462 -0.01 46.80 16.64
C LEU A 462 1.27 47.61 16.40
N ILE A 463 1.53 48.03 15.18
CA ILE A 463 2.68 48.88 14.82
C ILE A 463 2.51 50.29 15.37
N ASP A 464 1.32 50.87 15.22
CA ASP A 464 1.01 52.20 15.70
C ASP A 464 1.09 52.26 17.23
N ASP A 465 0.57 51.23 17.92
CA ASP A 465 0.58 51.12 19.38
C ASP A 465 2.01 50.86 19.93
N ALA A 466 2.86 50.13 19.21
CA ALA A 466 4.26 49.92 19.51
C ALA A 466 5.08 51.20 19.38
N ARG A 467 4.73 52.08 18.41
CA ARG A 467 5.37 53.38 18.15
C ARG A 467 5.10 54.35 19.28
N ASP A 468 3.88 54.27 19.86
CA ASP A 468 3.48 55.15 21.01
C ASP A 468 4.02 54.65 22.35
N GLY A 469 4.82 53.60 22.36
CA GLY A 469 5.53 53.07 23.54
C GLY A 469 4.65 52.28 24.52
N ALA A 470 3.47 51.83 24.07
CA ALA A 470 2.42 51.28 24.94
C ALA A 470 2.43 49.75 25.06
N ILE A 471 3.22 48.98 24.29
CA ILE A 471 3.14 47.52 24.32
C ILE A 471 4.16 46.89 25.24
N THR A 472 3.66 46.36 26.38
CA THR A 472 4.34 45.33 27.17
C THR A 472 3.63 44.02 27.06
N SER A 473 4.33 42.88 27.28
CA SER A 473 3.80 41.52 27.19
C SER A 473 2.49 41.27 27.94
N THR A 474 2.19 42.11 28.93
CA THR A 474 0.98 42.07 29.77
C THR A 474 -0.24 42.72 29.08
N GLN A 475 -0.07 43.50 28.03
CA GLN A 475 -1.18 44.24 27.36
C GLN A 475 -1.73 43.49 26.13
N LEU A 476 -1.07 42.44 25.69
CA LEU A 476 -1.59 41.55 24.62
C LEU A 476 -2.65 40.56 25.11
N ASP A 477 -2.74 40.34 26.46
CA ASP A 477 -3.75 39.45 27.06
C ASP A 477 -5.21 39.91 26.90
N PRO A 478 -5.53 41.23 26.98
CA PRO A 478 -6.92 41.70 26.79
C PRO A 478 -7.40 41.58 25.36
N LEU A 479 -6.54 41.69 24.35
CA LEU A 479 -6.88 41.51 22.95
C LEU A 479 -7.14 40.02 22.60
N ALA A 480 -6.42 39.13 23.27
CA ALA A 480 -6.65 37.68 23.18
C ALA A 480 -7.99 37.27 23.85
N SER A 481 -8.44 37.97 24.87
CA SER A 481 -9.71 37.69 25.54
C SER A 481 -10.95 38.26 24.81
N GLN A 482 -10.77 39.28 24.00
CA GLN A 482 -11.86 39.89 23.19
C GLN A 482 -12.04 39.16 21.84
N ALA A 483 -11.06 38.39 21.38
CA ALA A 483 -11.15 37.56 20.14
C ALA A 483 -11.89 36.22 20.35
N VAL A 484 -12.51 35.99 21.48
CA VAL A 484 -13.31 34.79 21.80
C VAL A 484 -14.70 35.20 22.22
N PRO A 485 -15.68 35.32 21.33
CA PRO A 485 -17.05 35.14 21.71
C PRO A 485 -17.30 33.69 22.11
N ALA A 486 -18.01 33.52 23.18
CA ALA A 486 -18.39 32.25 23.77
C ALA A 486 -19.14 31.29 22.80
#